data_0fdb59ec92fd8508b7f9e05ccfd7b790
#
_entry.id   0fdb59ec92fd8508b7f9e05ccfd7b790
#
_cell.length_a   1.000
_cell.length_b   1.000
_cell.length_c   1.000
_cell.angle_alpha   90.00
_cell.angle_beta   90.00
_cell.angle_gamma   90.00
#
_symmetry.space_group_name_H-M   'P 1'
#
loop_
_entity.id
_entity.type
_entity.pdbx_description
1 polymer ?
#
loop_
_entity_poly.entity_id
_entity_poly.type
_entity_poly.pdbx_seq_one_letter_code
_entity_poly.pdbx_strand_id
1 'polypeptide(L)'
;MSWPALVGLVVVTLAVAGCTSPGATPRAGDGDASPAAPPGGTPRWRACPEAAEEIAGRRGPDMRYECARISVPRRWGDDGRAATAGPGSGETFEIALLRARSMKQRDRIGSLVVNPGGPGGSGVDTAVHLSLGAQFGGLPATVTERFDIVGFDPRGVSRSSPVECVSDAELDDSFGYDPDPESAAAFDGLVALNQRIGRSCGTRYGDQLPLYGTEQAARDMDAVRAAVGDEKLTYLGYSYGSLLGAVYAQLYPQRVRAFVFDGAVDPRQGVVAASESQARGFERAFDNFVRWCADHADRCPVAPDARAAVTSAIDRARVSPVRGADGREATSGWVFYAVVSSLYTEQGWQELARAVDRLADGDPADVFRLADAYTGRRPDGAYSNLFDANLAINCADEDEKPSRQRVRELQSRWRGTYPLFGPALAVGMLTCVEWPGRPDPYPTGRADGAPPILVVGTTGDPATPYEQTPALAGMLGVGRVLTWDGEGHTAYPQTACVTEAVDAYLVDLTVPREGLRCPAR
;
A
#
# COMPACT_ATOMS: atom_id res chain seq x y z
N MET A 1 -5.95 -2.04 -21.36
CA MET A 1 -4.52 -2.13 -21.75
C MET A 1 -3.81 -2.87 -20.64
N SER A 2 -3.35 -4.07 -20.94
CA SER A 2 -2.76 -5.01 -19.99
C SER A 2 -1.41 -4.48 -19.48
N TRP A 3 -1.19 -4.47 -18.18
CA TRP A 3 0.13 -4.29 -17.61
C TRP A 3 0.98 -5.51 -17.95
N PRO A 4 2.09 -5.37 -18.69
CA PRO A 4 2.98 -6.51 -18.89
C PRO A 4 3.92 -6.65 -17.70
N ALA A 5 3.85 -7.79 -17.01
CA ALA A 5 4.92 -8.27 -16.16
C ALA A 5 6.14 -8.60 -17.05
N LEU A 6 7.21 -7.85 -16.93
CA LEU A 6 8.50 -8.16 -17.54
C LEU A 6 9.54 -8.32 -16.44
N VAL A 7 9.91 -9.57 -16.23
CA VAL A 7 11.04 -10.02 -15.41
C VAL A 7 12.29 -10.00 -16.27
N GLY A 8 13.30 -9.31 -15.80
CA GLY A 8 14.65 -9.32 -16.37
C GLY A 8 15.70 -9.47 -15.28
N LEU A 9 16.36 -10.59 -15.29
CA LEU A 9 17.41 -11.03 -14.38
C LEU A 9 18.76 -10.43 -14.78
N VAL A 10 19.50 -9.78 -13.88
CA VAL A 10 20.98 -9.71 -13.93
C VAL A 10 21.54 -9.69 -12.51
N VAL A 11 22.38 -10.67 -12.23
CA VAL A 11 23.22 -10.81 -11.05
C VAL A 11 24.53 -10.07 -11.29
N VAL A 12 24.94 -9.18 -10.39
CA VAL A 12 26.34 -8.72 -10.29
C VAL A 12 26.74 -8.59 -8.82
N THR A 13 27.70 -9.39 -8.45
CA THR A 13 28.46 -9.33 -7.19
C THR A 13 29.50 -8.22 -7.26
N LEU A 14 29.63 -7.40 -6.19
CA LEU A 14 30.83 -6.58 -6.02
C LEU A 14 31.24 -6.41 -4.56
N ALA A 15 32.55 -6.49 -4.40
CA ALA A 15 33.31 -6.60 -3.18
C ALA A 15 33.45 -5.29 -2.38
N VAL A 16 33.67 -5.49 -1.08
CA VAL A 16 33.97 -4.48 -0.06
C VAL A 16 35.42 -4.00 -0.16
N ALA A 17 35.66 -2.71 -0.04
CA ALA A 17 36.94 -2.15 0.42
C ALA A 17 36.68 -0.96 1.35
N GLY A 18 37.11 -1.10 2.59
CA GLY A 18 37.07 -0.06 3.59
C GLY A 18 38.30 0.85 3.51
N CYS A 19 38.14 2.09 3.96
CA CYS A 19 39.23 2.97 4.42
C CYS A 19 38.74 3.87 5.55
N THR A 20 39.37 3.73 6.69
CA THR A 20 39.31 4.60 7.87
C THR A 20 40.33 5.73 7.75
N SER A 21 40.02 6.92 8.22
CA SER A 21 41.01 7.84 8.86
C SER A 21 40.37 9.08 9.50
N PRO A 22 41.07 9.77 10.42
CA PRO A 22 40.49 10.31 11.65
C PRO A 22 40.38 11.84 11.72
N GLY A 23 39.63 12.24 12.70
CA GLY A 23 39.40 13.46 13.45
C GLY A 23 40.09 14.77 13.15
N ALA A 24 39.29 15.85 13.23
CA ALA A 24 39.69 17.15 13.71
C ALA A 24 38.47 17.91 14.26
N THR A 25 38.53 18.29 15.52
CA THR A 25 37.60 19.22 16.16
C THR A 25 37.94 20.66 15.80
N PRO A 26 36.97 21.52 15.56
CA PRO A 26 37.13 22.96 15.75
C PRO A 26 36.26 23.51 16.90
N ARG A 27 36.80 24.55 17.49
CA ARG A 27 36.32 25.32 18.63
C ARG A 27 35.05 26.12 18.32
N ALA A 28 34.28 26.32 19.40
CA ALA A 28 33.14 27.21 19.47
C ALA A 28 33.53 28.67 19.15
N GLY A 29 32.70 29.33 18.33
CA GLY A 29 32.65 30.76 18.10
C GLY A 29 31.20 31.20 18.10
N ASP A 30 30.89 32.26 18.85
CA ASP A 30 29.59 32.86 19.11
C ASP A 30 28.89 33.42 17.87
N GLY A 31 27.57 33.27 17.81
CA GLY A 31 26.63 34.26 17.31
C GLY A 31 26.33 34.27 15.83
N ASP A 32 25.35 33.52 15.43
CA ASP A 32 24.18 33.95 14.63
C ASP A 32 23.19 32.79 14.63
N ALA A 33 21.99 33.00 15.11
CA ALA A 33 20.93 31.98 15.06
C ALA A 33 20.47 31.83 13.62
N SER A 34 21.23 31.07 12.84
CA SER A 34 20.70 30.49 11.58
C SER A 34 19.39 29.75 11.89
N PRO A 35 18.36 29.89 11.06
CA PRO A 35 17.13 29.14 11.24
C PRO A 35 17.50 27.66 11.40
N ALA A 36 16.96 27.03 12.44
CA ALA A 36 17.21 25.63 12.74
C ALA A 36 17.02 24.79 11.46
N ALA A 37 18.03 23.97 11.12
CA ALA A 37 17.93 23.07 9.99
C ALA A 37 16.61 22.26 10.09
N PRO A 38 15.88 22.07 8.97
CA PRO A 38 14.63 21.34 9.00
C PRO A 38 14.88 19.94 9.59
N PRO A 39 13.93 19.40 10.40
CA PRO A 39 14.01 18.03 10.83
C PRO A 39 14.14 17.14 9.60
N GLY A 40 15.14 16.25 9.56
CA GLY A 40 15.47 15.43 8.39
C GLY A 40 16.71 15.92 7.61
N GLY A 41 17.20 17.12 7.84
CA GLY A 41 18.37 17.70 7.14
C GLY A 41 18.09 18.02 5.67
N THR A 42 19.09 18.60 4.99
CA THR A 42 19.01 18.87 3.55
C THR A 42 19.41 17.61 2.77
N PRO A 43 18.53 17.04 1.92
CA PRO A 43 18.85 15.83 1.16
C PRO A 43 19.96 16.10 0.15
N ARG A 44 20.88 15.15 0.02
CA ARG A 44 21.90 15.16 -1.04
C ARG A 44 21.39 14.35 -2.22
N TRP A 45 20.75 15.03 -3.14
CA TRP A 45 20.25 14.42 -4.37
C TRP A 45 21.40 13.96 -5.27
N ARG A 46 21.30 12.73 -5.78
CA ARG A 46 22.21 12.13 -6.74
C ARG A 46 21.42 11.57 -7.89
N ALA A 47 21.93 11.69 -9.11
CA ALA A 47 21.32 11.04 -10.25
C ALA A 47 21.27 9.52 -10.02
N CYS A 48 20.10 8.91 -10.27
CA CYS A 48 19.87 7.46 -10.16
C CYS A 48 18.96 6.97 -11.31
N PRO A 49 19.35 7.16 -12.56
CA PRO A 49 18.54 6.74 -13.71
C PRO A 49 18.31 5.22 -13.74
N GLU A 50 19.21 4.45 -13.16
CA GLU A 50 19.13 2.99 -13.01
C GLU A 50 17.93 2.56 -12.18
N ALA A 51 17.51 3.33 -11.19
CA ALA A 51 16.35 3.00 -10.35
C ALA A 51 15.07 2.79 -11.16
N ALA A 52 14.85 3.59 -12.22
CA ALA A 52 13.67 3.42 -13.05
C ALA A 52 13.77 2.18 -13.96
N GLU A 53 14.95 1.80 -14.39
CA GLU A 53 15.19 0.59 -15.17
C GLU A 53 15.03 -0.67 -14.31
N GLU A 54 15.51 -0.64 -13.07
CA GLU A 54 15.35 -1.74 -12.09
C GLU A 54 13.90 -1.94 -11.67
N ILE A 55 13.15 -0.84 -11.40
CA ILE A 55 11.79 -0.90 -10.89
C ILE A 55 10.78 -1.21 -12.00
N ALA A 56 10.88 -0.53 -13.14
CA ALA A 56 9.87 -0.56 -14.20
C ALA A 56 10.40 -1.11 -15.55
N GLY A 57 11.65 -1.56 -15.62
CA GLY A 57 12.27 -2.02 -16.85
C GLY A 57 12.46 -0.90 -17.91
N ARG A 58 12.16 0.35 -17.56
CA ARG A 58 12.24 1.51 -18.46
C ARG A 58 12.22 2.82 -17.70
N ARG A 59 12.65 3.88 -18.35
CA ARG A 59 12.49 5.25 -17.87
C ARG A 59 11.27 5.93 -18.53
N GLY A 60 10.66 6.85 -17.80
CA GLY A 60 9.64 7.74 -18.37
C GLY A 60 10.25 8.62 -19.47
N PRO A 61 9.48 8.95 -20.52
CA PRO A 61 9.94 9.83 -21.59
C PRO A 61 10.30 11.21 -21.00
N ASP A 62 11.46 11.71 -21.35
CA ASP A 62 11.96 13.03 -20.92
C ASP A 62 12.03 13.21 -19.38
N MET A 63 12.25 12.12 -18.61
CA MET A 63 12.36 12.17 -17.16
C MET A 63 13.79 12.03 -16.68
N ARG A 64 14.12 12.76 -15.61
CA ARG A 64 15.36 12.60 -14.82
C ARG A 64 15.00 12.05 -13.46
N TYR A 65 15.79 11.11 -12.98
CA TYR A 65 15.62 10.46 -11.68
C TYR A 65 16.78 10.83 -10.77
N GLU A 66 16.43 11.27 -9.57
CA GLU A 66 17.38 11.63 -8.52
C GLU A 66 16.95 10.96 -7.21
N CYS A 67 17.89 10.33 -6.54
CA CYS A 67 17.68 9.64 -5.27
C CYS A 67 18.37 10.40 -4.13
N ALA A 68 17.78 10.30 -2.93
CA ALA A 68 18.34 10.86 -1.71
C ALA A 68 17.92 10.05 -0.49
N ARG A 69 18.49 10.37 0.67
CA ARG A 69 18.03 9.90 1.97
C ARG A 69 17.98 11.08 2.93
N ILE A 70 17.06 10.99 3.88
CA ILE A 70 17.00 11.89 5.03
C ILE A 70 16.95 11.06 6.31
N SER A 71 17.57 11.56 7.38
CA SER A 71 17.49 10.96 8.69
C SER A 71 16.35 11.59 9.48
N VAL A 72 15.44 10.77 10.00
CA VAL A 72 14.34 11.21 10.87
C VAL A 72 14.48 10.57 12.25
N PRO A 73 13.99 11.21 13.32
CA PRO A 73 13.96 10.57 14.64
C PRO A 73 13.21 9.24 14.59
N ARG A 74 13.70 8.21 15.25
CA ARG A 74 12.94 6.98 15.42
C ARG A 74 11.62 7.24 16.11
N ARG A 75 11.62 8.15 17.12
CA ARG A 75 10.41 8.58 17.82
C ARG A 75 10.23 10.08 17.69
N TRP A 76 9.11 10.49 17.15
CA TRP A 76 8.63 11.86 17.22
C TRP A 76 7.83 12.06 18.52
N GLY A 77 8.01 13.22 19.15
CA GLY A 77 7.14 13.67 20.23
C GLY A 77 5.89 14.35 19.70
N ASP A 78 4.92 14.60 20.58
CA ASP A 78 3.64 15.23 20.24
C ASP A 78 3.82 16.66 19.67
N ASP A 79 4.91 17.32 20.03
CA ASP A 79 5.28 18.65 19.53
C ASP A 79 5.91 18.63 18.12
N GLY A 80 6.04 17.46 17.49
CA GLY A 80 6.67 17.28 16.18
C GLY A 80 8.19 17.41 16.18
N ARG A 81 8.83 17.29 17.35
CA ARG A 81 10.29 17.25 17.50
C ARG A 81 10.73 15.83 17.86
N ALA A 82 12.05 15.59 17.79
CA ALA A 82 12.58 14.32 18.27
C ALA A 82 12.25 14.13 19.76
N ALA A 83 11.72 12.95 20.09
CA ALA A 83 11.45 12.62 21.49
C ALA A 83 12.76 12.55 22.28
N THR A 84 12.76 13.11 23.51
CA THR A 84 13.93 13.16 24.39
C THR A 84 13.96 12.03 25.40
N ALA A 85 12.90 11.22 25.49
CA ALA A 85 12.78 10.09 26.41
C ALA A 85 11.94 8.96 25.80
N GLY A 86 12.11 7.74 26.31
CA GLY A 86 11.43 6.54 25.89
C GLY A 86 12.15 5.75 24.79
N PRO A 87 11.59 4.60 24.35
CA PRO A 87 12.17 3.79 23.30
C PRO A 87 12.43 4.59 22.01
N GLY A 88 13.61 4.43 21.42
CA GLY A 88 14.00 5.11 20.18
C GLY A 88 14.41 6.58 20.33
N SER A 89 14.43 7.16 21.55
CA SER A 89 14.91 8.54 21.73
C SER A 89 16.42 8.63 21.45
N GLY A 90 16.81 9.68 20.68
CA GLY A 90 18.20 9.89 20.26
C GLY A 90 18.67 9.02 19.09
N GLU A 91 17.82 8.12 18.58
CA GLU A 91 18.10 7.29 17.42
C GLU A 91 17.33 7.77 16.18
N THR A 92 17.76 7.34 14.99
CA THR A 92 17.18 7.75 13.72
C THR A 92 16.79 6.57 12.83
N PHE A 93 15.82 6.81 11.95
CA PHE A 93 15.56 6.03 10.75
C PHE A 93 16.06 6.78 9.52
N GLU A 94 16.50 6.03 8.52
CA GLU A 94 16.80 6.57 7.20
C GLU A 94 15.58 6.42 6.31
N ILE A 95 15.09 7.52 5.74
CA ILE A 95 13.98 7.56 4.79
C ILE A 95 14.53 7.74 3.38
N ALA A 96 14.26 6.78 2.52
CA ALA A 96 14.65 6.81 1.12
C ALA A 96 13.67 7.65 0.31
N LEU A 97 14.21 8.48 -0.58
CA LEU A 97 13.49 9.38 -1.46
C LEU A 97 13.92 9.14 -2.91
N LEU A 98 12.95 9.22 -3.82
CA LEU A 98 13.20 9.36 -5.26
C LEU A 98 12.40 10.54 -5.77
N ARG A 99 13.02 11.32 -6.66
CA ARG A 99 12.40 12.42 -7.36
C ARG A 99 12.51 12.21 -8.87
N ALA A 100 11.36 12.13 -9.54
CA ALA A 100 11.27 12.10 -10.99
C ALA A 100 10.87 13.50 -11.50
N ARG A 101 11.72 14.09 -12.36
CA ARG A 101 11.55 15.45 -12.89
C ARG A 101 11.45 15.42 -14.40
N SER A 102 10.43 16.08 -14.96
CA SER A 102 10.33 16.26 -16.40
C SER A 102 11.39 17.24 -16.91
N MET A 103 12.05 16.88 -18.00
CA MET A 103 12.94 17.81 -18.73
C MET A 103 12.16 18.89 -19.49
N LYS A 104 10.84 18.70 -19.64
CA LYS A 104 9.91 19.67 -20.23
C LYS A 104 9.17 20.51 -19.19
N GLN A 105 9.64 20.49 -17.95
CA GLN A 105 8.99 21.20 -16.85
C GLN A 105 8.84 22.69 -17.14
N ARG A 106 7.64 23.22 -16.91
CA ARG A 106 7.29 24.65 -17.06
C ARG A 106 6.53 25.10 -15.83
N ASP A 107 6.80 26.33 -15.39
CA ASP A 107 6.08 26.96 -14.25
C ASP A 107 5.88 25.96 -13.09
N ARG A 108 6.98 25.38 -12.64
CA ARG A 108 6.97 24.36 -11.59
C ARG A 108 6.20 24.85 -10.36
N ILE A 109 5.21 24.07 -9.92
CA ILE A 109 4.40 24.38 -8.73
C ILE A 109 5.11 23.95 -7.45
N GLY A 110 5.69 22.75 -7.44
CA GLY A 110 6.31 22.14 -6.28
C GLY A 110 6.55 20.64 -6.48
N SER A 111 6.53 19.89 -5.39
CA SER A 111 6.59 18.43 -5.42
C SER A 111 5.20 17.83 -5.22
N LEU A 112 4.84 16.80 -6.00
CA LEU A 112 3.72 15.91 -5.73
C LEU A 112 4.28 14.68 -5.01
N VAL A 113 4.06 14.60 -3.72
CA VAL A 113 4.46 13.45 -2.92
C VAL A 113 3.41 12.35 -3.08
N VAL A 114 3.86 11.10 -3.33
CA VAL A 114 2.97 9.98 -3.62
C VAL A 114 3.17 8.82 -2.65
N ASN A 115 2.08 8.13 -2.32
CA ASN A 115 2.09 6.90 -1.52
C ASN A 115 1.08 5.89 -2.08
N PRO A 116 1.49 4.65 -2.36
CA PRO A 116 0.62 3.62 -2.97
C PRO A 116 -0.35 2.97 -1.97
N GLY A 117 -0.09 3.10 -0.69
CA GLY A 117 -0.83 2.38 0.34
C GLY A 117 -0.21 1.02 0.72
N GLY A 118 -1.06 0.06 0.91
CA GLY A 118 -0.77 -1.26 1.47
C GLY A 118 -1.39 -1.43 2.86
N PRO A 119 -0.79 -0.95 4.01
CA PRO A 119 0.53 -0.31 4.15
C PRO A 119 1.69 -1.20 3.73
N GLY A 120 2.87 -0.62 3.59
CA GLY A 120 4.10 -1.35 3.22
C GLY A 120 4.49 -1.22 1.74
N GLY A 121 3.66 -0.59 0.90
CA GLY A 121 4.00 -0.30 -0.49
C GLY A 121 5.10 0.78 -0.61
N SER A 122 6.04 0.57 -1.55
CA SER A 122 7.12 1.52 -1.82
C SER A 122 6.63 2.76 -2.56
N GLY A 123 6.76 3.92 -1.92
CA GLY A 123 6.48 5.20 -2.58
C GLY A 123 7.54 5.53 -3.65
N VAL A 124 8.78 5.08 -3.47
CA VAL A 124 9.85 5.21 -4.48
C VAL A 124 9.46 4.49 -5.77
N ASP A 125 9.01 3.24 -5.68
CA ASP A 125 8.57 2.47 -6.85
C ASP A 125 7.34 3.11 -7.51
N THR A 126 6.42 3.61 -6.68
CA THR A 126 5.22 4.32 -7.15
C THR A 126 5.57 5.58 -7.94
N ALA A 127 6.51 6.39 -7.45
CA ALA A 127 6.93 7.59 -8.17
C ALA A 127 7.55 7.26 -9.54
N VAL A 128 8.30 6.16 -9.64
CA VAL A 128 8.80 5.66 -10.92
C VAL A 128 7.64 5.30 -11.84
N HIS A 129 6.70 4.45 -11.42
CA HIS A 129 5.58 4.02 -12.25
C HIS A 129 4.71 5.20 -12.70
N LEU A 130 4.38 6.11 -11.78
CA LEU A 130 3.58 7.30 -12.10
C LEU A 130 4.30 8.25 -13.06
N SER A 131 5.62 8.27 -13.09
CA SER A 131 6.41 9.09 -14.01
C SER A 131 6.55 8.52 -15.41
N LEU A 132 6.11 7.28 -15.67
CA LEU A 132 6.21 6.65 -17.00
C LEU A 132 5.31 7.32 -18.05
N GLY A 133 4.33 8.12 -17.61
CA GLY A 133 3.37 8.81 -18.47
C GLY A 133 2.10 7.98 -18.74
N ALA A 134 1.04 8.67 -19.18
CA ALA A 134 -0.31 8.11 -19.31
C ALA A 134 -0.39 6.87 -20.23
N GLN A 135 0.47 6.77 -21.26
CA GLN A 135 0.51 5.61 -22.17
C GLN A 135 0.95 4.31 -21.47
N PHE A 136 1.53 4.42 -20.28
CA PHE A 136 1.95 3.27 -19.45
C PHE A 136 1.19 3.23 -18.11
N GLY A 137 0.05 3.92 -18.01
CA GLY A 137 -0.76 3.98 -16.79
C GLY A 137 -0.24 4.95 -15.73
N GLY A 138 0.77 5.76 -16.06
CA GLY A 138 1.27 6.82 -15.19
C GLY A 138 0.52 8.14 -15.34
N LEU A 139 1.03 9.18 -14.68
CA LEU A 139 0.42 10.51 -14.67
C LEU A 139 0.51 11.19 -16.03
N PRO A 140 -0.48 12.02 -16.40
CA PRO A 140 -0.43 12.80 -17.63
C PRO A 140 0.60 13.94 -17.56
N ALA A 141 0.98 14.46 -18.72
CA ALA A 141 1.94 15.56 -18.86
C ALA A 141 1.49 16.84 -18.13
N THR A 142 0.16 17.08 -18.05
CA THR A 142 -0.45 18.16 -17.27
C THR A 142 0.04 18.22 -15.84
N VAL A 143 0.34 17.07 -15.23
CA VAL A 143 0.85 16.96 -13.86
C VAL A 143 2.38 16.83 -13.85
N THR A 144 2.96 15.93 -14.66
CA THR A 144 4.40 15.66 -14.61
C THR A 144 5.27 16.82 -15.11
N GLU A 145 4.73 17.73 -15.93
CA GLU A 145 5.41 18.96 -16.37
C GLU A 145 5.28 20.11 -15.35
N ARG A 146 4.41 19.98 -14.34
CA ARG A 146 4.16 21.01 -13.31
C ARG A 146 4.69 20.65 -11.94
N PHE A 147 4.91 19.37 -11.66
CA PHE A 147 5.42 18.87 -10.38
C PHE A 147 6.65 18.00 -10.55
N ASP A 148 7.54 18.04 -9.58
CA ASP A 148 8.45 16.92 -9.33
C ASP A 148 7.63 15.79 -8.71
N ILE A 149 7.64 14.59 -9.28
CA ILE A 149 6.98 13.44 -8.65
C ILE A 149 7.93 12.84 -7.63
N VAL A 150 7.54 12.90 -6.37
CA VAL A 150 8.40 12.49 -5.25
C VAL A 150 7.79 11.26 -4.56
N GLY A 151 8.52 10.16 -4.60
CA GLY A 151 8.23 8.98 -3.80
C GLY A 151 9.12 8.92 -2.58
N PHE A 152 8.57 8.49 -1.47
CA PHE A 152 9.34 8.10 -0.29
C PHE A 152 8.86 6.73 0.19
N ASP A 153 9.79 5.92 0.66
CA ASP A 153 9.44 4.71 1.36
C ASP A 153 9.19 5.10 2.83
N PRO A 154 8.00 4.86 3.41
CA PRO A 154 7.78 5.12 4.83
C PRO A 154 8.76 4.34 5.71
N ARG A 155 8.90 4.75 6.98
CA ARG A 155 9.71 4.00 7.95
C ARG A 155 9.34 2.53 7.97
N GLY A 156 10.31 1.65 7.97
CA GLY A 156 10.12 0.20 7.93
C GLY A 156 9.83 -0.39 6.54
N VAL A 157 9.64 0.44 5.51
CA VAL A 157 9.27 0.01 4.17
C VAL A 157 10.47 0.02 3.23
N SER A 158 10.65 -1.04 2.48
CA SER A 158 11.58 -1.19 1.36
C SER A 158 12.98 -0.63 1.68
N ARG A 159 13.35 0.54 1.16
CA ARG A 159 14.69 1.15 1.31
C ARG A 159 14.83 2.01 2.57
N SER A 160 13.78 2.13 3.39
CA SER A 160 13.71 3.01 4.57
C SER A 160 13.77 2.22 5.87
N SER A 161 14.99 1.80 6.26
CA SER A 161 15.20 0.99 7.47
C SER A 161 14.20 -0.18 7.56
N PRO A 162 14.22 -1.10 6.59
CA PRO A 162 13.14 -2.09 6.39
C PRO A 162 12.92 -2.98 7.60
N VAL A 163 11.65 -3.29 7.88
CA VAL A 163 11.27 -4.37 8.79
C VAL A 163 11.36 -5.68 8.02
N GLU A 164 12.13 -6.62 8.54
CA GLU A 164 12.29 -7.97 7.98
C GLU A 164 12.36 -8.96 9.12
N CYS A 165 11.32 -9.71 9.36
CA CYS A 165 11.24 -10.65 10.46
C CYS A 165 10.69 -12.02 10.08
N VAL A 166 10.21 -12.17 8.86
CA VAL A 166 9.71 -13.42 8.31
C VAL A 166 10.60 -13.83 7.14
N SER A 167 10.99 -15.10 7.08
CA SER A 167 11.76 -15.63 5.96
C SER A 167 10.88 -15.85 4.72
N ASP A 168 11.47 -15.84 3.52
CA ASP A 168 10.74 -16.11 2.27
C ASP A 168 9.99 -17.45 2.32
N ALA A 169 10.57 -18.49 2.92
CA ALA A 169 9.93 -19.80 3.10
C ALA A 169 8.72 -19.72 4.05
N GLU A 170 8.81 -18.95 5.14
CA GLU A 170 7.67 -18.73 6.03
C GLU A 170 6.58 -17.87 5.39
N LEU A 171 6.92 -16.99 4.45
CA LEU A 171 5.96 -16.25 3.64
C LEU A 171 5.26 -17.19 2.66
N ASP A 172 5.98 -18.10 1.99
CA ASP A 172 5.37 -19.15 1.15
C ASP A 172 4.37 -19.99 1.97
N ASP A 173 4.74 -20.40 3.18
CA ASP A 173 3.84 -21.14 4.10
C ASP A 173 2.61 -20.29 4.48
N SER A 174 2.81 -18.99 4.75
CA SER A 174 1.74 -18.09 5.19
C SER A 174 0.72 -17.83 4.07
N PHE A 175 1.18 -17.56 2.87
CA PHE A 175 0.30 -17.33 1.71
C PHE A 175 -0.33 -18.63 1.20
N GLY A 176 0.36 -19.76 1.39
CA GLY A 176 -0.18 -21.08 1.09
C GLY A 176 -1.19 -21.62 2.10
N TYR A 177 -1.34 -20.96 3.28
CA TYR A 177 -2.24 -21.43 4.31
C TYR A 177 -3.71 -21.35 3.88
N ASP A 178 -4.57 -22.28 4.38
CA ASP A 178 -6.00 -22.25 4.07
C ASP A 178 -6.65 -20.96 4.58
N PRO A 179 -7.30 -20.16 3.71
CA PRO A 179 -7.97 -18.91 4.09
C PRO A 179 -9.22 -19.14 4.96
N ASP A 180 -9.76 -20.36 4.99
CA ASP A 180 -10.90 -20.75 5.82
C ASP A 180 -10.64 -22.07 6.59
N PRO A 181 -9.77 -22.05 7.62
CA PRO A 181 -9.47 -23.25 8.40
C PRO A 181 -10.67 -23.66 9.25
N GLU A 182 -11.43 -24.68 8.81
CA GLU A 182 -12.67 -25.11 9.47
C GLU A 182 -12.42 -25.95 10.72
N SER A 183 -11.45 -26.86 10.67
CA SER A 183 -11.13 -27.73 11.81
C SER A 183 -10.45 -26.97 12.94
N ALA A 184 -10.62 -27.42 14.18
CA ALA A 184 -9.91 -26.86 15.33
C ALA A 184 -8.39 -26.95 15.13
N ALA A 185 -7.89 -28.07 14.62
CA ALA A 185 -6.46 -28.27 14.39
C ALA A 185 -5.89 -27.33 13.33
N ALA A 186 -6.62 -27.08 12.22
CA ALA A 186 -6.20 -26.12 11.20
C ALA A 186 -6.21 -24.69 11.75
N PHE A 187 -7.24 -24.29 12.50
CA PHE A 187 -7.27 -22.98 13.14
C PHE A 187 -6.11 -22.79 14.16
N ASP A 188 -5.87 -23.79 15.01
CA ASP A 188 -4.76 -23.73 15.98
C ASP A 188 -3.39 -23.69 15.28
N GLY A 189 -3.27 -24.35 14.10
CA GLY A 189 -2.10 -24.25 13.24
C GLY A 189 -1.88 -22.83 12.73
N LEU A 190 -2.94 -22.14 12.29
CA LEU A 190 -2.88 -20.73 11.86
C LEU A 190 -2.50 -19.81 13.02
N VAL A 191 -3.07 -20.03 14.23
CA VAL A 191 -2.68 -19.30 15.44
C VAL A 191 -1.19 -19.51 15.73
N ALA A 192 -0.69 -20.74 15.66
CA ALA A 192 0.72 -21.06 15.89
C ALA A 192 1.64 -20.39 14.86
N LEU A 193 1.23 -20.30 13.60
CA LEU A 193 1.94 -19.58 12.54
C LEU A 193 2.06 -18.08 12.89
N ASN A 194 0.94 -17.42 13.18
CA ASN A 194 0.94 -15.99 13.57
C ASN A 194 1.78 -15.74 14.84
N GLN A 195 1.75 -16.65 15.81
CA GLN A 195 2.62 -16.57 17.00
C GLN A 195 4.11 -16.71 16.66
N ARG A 196 4.49 -17.54 15.68
CA ARG A 196 5.89 -17.64 15.25
C ARG A 196 6.34 -16.33 14.61
N ILE A 197 5.53 -15.78 13.71
CA ILE A 197 5.78 -14.49 13.05
C ILE A 197 5.92 -13.38 14.11
N GLY A 198 4.95 -13.26 15.01
CA GLY A 198 4.98 -12.26 16.09
C GLY A 198 6.22 -12.40 16.97
N ARG A 199 6.61 -13.63 17.36
CA ARG A 199 7.84 -13.85 18.15
C ARG A 199 9.11 -13.46 17.40
N SER A 200 9.19 -13.77 16.09
CA SER A 200 10.34 -13.40 15.26
C SER A 200 10.50 -11.88 15.22
N CYS A 201 9.42 -11.15 14.90
CA CYS A 201 9.41 -9.68 14.87
C CYS A 201 9.70 -9.09 16.26
N GLY A 202 9.08 -9.63 17.32
CA GLY A 202 9.33 -9.18 18.70
C GLY A 202 10.77 -9.37 19.16
N THR A 203 11.40 -10.48 18.80
CA THR A 203 12.81 -10.75 19.13
C THR A 203 13.74 -9.78 18.40
N ARG A 204 13.45 -9.45 17.14
CA ARG A 204 14.32 -8.61 16.30
C ARG A 204 14.15 -7.12 16.57
N TYR A 205 12.92 -6.65 16.79
CA TYR A 205 12.60 -5.24 16.89
C TYR A 205 12.11 -4.76 18.27
N GLY A 206 11.54 -5.65 19.08
CA GLY A 206 11.14 -5.37 20.46
C GLY A 206 10.32 -4.09 20.60
N ASP A 207 10.80 -3.18 21.46
CA ASP A 207 10.16 -1.89 21.76
C ASP A 207 10.13 -0.91 20.56
N GLN A 208 10.73 -1.25 19.42
CA GLN A 208 10.68 -0.43 18.22
C GLN A 208 9.41 -0.67 17.41
N LEU A 209 8.72 -1.79 17.58
CA LEU A 209 7.53 -2.15 16.79
C LEU A 209 6.46 -1.06 16.79
N PRO A 210 6.11 -0.39 17.90
CA PRO A 210 5.15 0.71 17.90
C PRO A 210 5.58 1.93 17.09
N LEU A 211 6.89 2.08 16.84
CA LEU A 211 7.45 3.24 16.15
C LEU A 211 7.26 3.21 14.62
N TYR A 212 6.72 2.10 14.08
CA TYR A 212 6.39 1.98 12.66
C TYR A 212 4.97 2.47 12.33
N GLY A 213 4.17 2.88 13.31
CA GLY A 213 2.79 3.32 13.16
C GLY A 213 2.61 4.57 12.29
N THR A 214 1.37 4.74 11.84
CA THR A 214 0.96 5.78 10.87
C THR A 214 1.20 7.20 11.36
N GLU A 215 0.99 7.50 12.65
CA GLU A 215 1.28 8.85 13.16
C GLU A 215 2.75 9.22 12.99
N GLN A 216 3.65 8.31 13.34
CA GLN A 216 5.09 8.52 13.19
C GLN A 216 5.48 8.70 11.72
N ALA A 217 4.88 7.93 10.80
CA ALA A 217 5.07 8.07 9.36
C ALA A 217 4.51 9.40 8.81
N ALA A 218 3.39 9.89 9.32
CA ALA A 218 2.84 11.20 8.96
C ALA A 218 3.77 12.36 9.39
N ARG A 219 4.45 12.22 10.52
CA ARG A 219 5.48 13.19 10.96
C ARG A 219 6.73 13.11 10.06
N ASP A 220 7.10 11.93 9.57
CA ASP A 220 8.15 11.81 8.55
C ASP A 220 7.78 12.49 7.24
N MET A 221 6.50 12.43 6.83
CA MET A 221 6.04 13.16 5.64
C MET A 221 6.28 14.67 5.76
N ASP A 222 6.16 15.25 6.95
CA ASP A 222 6.48 16.66 7.14
C ASP A 222 7.99 16.93 7.03
N ALA A 223 8.82 16.00 7.49
CA ALA A 223 10.26 16.07 7.23
C ALA A 223 10.59 15.95 5.74
N VAL A 224 9.88 15.06 5.00
CA VAL A 224 10.00 14.95 3.54
C VAL A 224 9.59 16.26 2.86
N ARG A 225 8.43 16.87 3.22
CA ARG A 225 8.00 18.18 2.72
C ARG A 225 9.09 19.24 2.87
N ALA A 226 9.66 19.34 4.08
CA ALA A 226 10.73 20.28 4.36
C ALA A 226 12.00 19.98 3.55
N ALA A 227 12.34 18.70 3.39
CA ALA A 227 13.51 18.24 2.65
C ALA A 227 13.43 18.55 1.15
N VAL A 228 12.23 18.47 0.53
CA VAL A 228 12.04 18.85 -0.87
C VAL A 228 11.92 20.36 -1.07
N GLY A 229 11.87 21.14 0.03
CA GLY A 229 11.87 22.61 0.01
C GLY A 229 10.48 23.24 -0.19
N ASP A 230 9.40 22.49 0.00
CA ASP A 230 8.04 22.99 -0.19
C ASP A 230 7.47 23.53 1.12
N GLU A 231 6.88 24.73 1.11
CA GLU A 231 6.21 25.33 2.27
C GLU A 231 4.96 24.53 2.66
N LYS A 232 4.19 24.08 1.66
CA LYS A 232 2.99 23.27 1.81
C LYS A 232 3.08 22.02 0.95
N LEU A 233 2.59 20.91 1.48
CA LEU A 233 2.62 19.61 0.83
C LEU A 233 1.51 19.51 -0.23
N THR A 234 1.85 19.02 -1.42
CA THR A 234 0.89 18.46 -2.39
C THR A 234 1.04 16.95 -2.35
N TYR A 235 -0.07 16.23 -2.19
CA TYR A 235 -0.04 14.80 -1.91
C TYR A 235 -1.09 14.01 -2.67
N LEU A 236 -0.69 12.83 -3.15
CA LEU A 236 -1.57 11.83 -3.75
C LEU A 236 -1.37 10.52 -2.99
N GLY A 237 -2.38 10.12 -2.22
CA GLY A 237 -2.38 8.88 -1.46
C GLY A 237 -3.44 7.92 -1.96
N TYR A 238 -3.00 6.72 -2.31
CA TYR A 238 -3.87 5.61 -2.70
C TYR A 238 -4.11 4.69 -1.51
N SER A 239 -5.35 4.16 -1.35
CA SER A 239 -5.65 3.12 -0.36
C SER A 239 -5.24 3.56 1.06
N TYR A 240 -4.42 2.78 1.78
CA TYR A 240 -3.81 3.20 3.06
C TYR A 240 -3.12 4.58 2.97
N GLY A 241 -2.61 4.97 1.80
CA GLY A 241 -2.06 6.32 1.61
C GLY A 241 -3.08 7.43 1.88
N SER A 242 -4.39 7.16 1.73
CA SER A 242 -5.46 8.08 2.12
C SER A 242 -5.55 8.24 3.63
N LEU A 243 -5.38 7.16 4.40
CA LEU A 243 -5.29 7.18 5.85
C LEU A 243 -4.07 7.97 6.34
N LEU A 244 -2.88 7.66 5.78
CA LEU A 244 -1.64 8.37 6.09
C LEU A 244 -1.78 9.88 5.83
N GLY A 245 -2.36 10.26 4.68
CA GLY A 245 -2.62 11.65 4.32
C GLY A 245 -3.65 12.32 5.22
N ALA A 246 -4.69 11.59 5.68
CA ALA A 246 -5.69 12.09 6.61
C ALA A 246 -5.08 12.39 7.98
N VAL A 247 -4.24 11.51 8.52
CA VAL A 247 -3.49 11.75 9.77
C VAL A 247 -2.56 12.96 9.61
N TYR A 248 -1.83 13.07 8.49
CA TYR A 248 -1.02 14.26 8.22
C TYR A 248 -1.85 15.55 8.21
N ALA A 249 -3.00 15.55 7.54
CA ALA A 249 -3.86 16.73 7.44
C ALA A 249 -4.42 17.18 8.81
N GLN A 250 -4.63 16.25 9.74
CA GLN A 250 -4.99 16.57 11.12
C GLN A 250 -3.83 17.16 11.91
N LEU A 251 -2.63 16.57 11.78
CA LEU A 251 -1.43 17.04 12.50
C LEU A 251 -0.94 18.40 11.99
N TYR A 252 -1.05 18.62 10.67
CA TYR A 252 -0.46 19.77 9.99
C TYR A 252 -1.40 20.46 9.00
N PRO A 253 -2.63 20.87 9.40
CA PRO A 253 -3.64 21.38 8.47
C PRO A 253 -3.15 22.61 7.68
N GLN A 254 -2.31 23.47 8.30
CA GLN A 254 -1.78 24.67 7.66
C GLN A 254 -0.69 24.37 6.62
N ARG A 255 -0.14 23.15 6.61
CA ARG A 255 0.89 22.69 5.68
C ARG A 255 0.33 21.92 4.47
N VAL A 256 -0.98 21.82 4.37
CA VAL A 256 -1.68 21.21 3.23
C VAL A 256 -1.82 22.25 2.11
N ARG A 257 -1.38 21.90 0.86
CA ARG A 257 -1.70 22.67 -0.35
C ARG A 257 -2.86 22.05 -1.10
N ALA A 258 -2.71 20.82 -1.57
CA ALA A 258 -3.73 20.05 -2.29
C ALA A 258 -3.51 18.56 -2.03
N PHE A 259 -4.49 17.89 -1.45
CA PHE A 259 -4.45 16.48 -1.16
C PHE A 259 -5.52 15.75 -1.94
N VAL A 260 -5.13 14.63 -2.55
CA VAL A 260 -6.01 13.67 -3.22
C VAL A 260 -5.89 12.33 -2.50
N PHE A 261 -7.02 11.82 -2.04
CA PHE A 261 -7.15 10.51 -1.42
C PHE A 261 -7.99 9.62 -2.33
N ASP A 262 -7.39 8.60 -2.92
CA ASP A 262 -8.05 7.71 -3.87
C ASP A 262 -8.11 6.29 -3.32
N GLY A 263 -9.31 5.71 -3.25
CA GLY A 263 -9.56 4.49 -2.51
C GLY A 263 -9.51 4.76 -1.00
N ALA A 264 -10.46 5.55 -0.51
CA ALA A 264 -10.45 6.12 0.84
C ALA A 264 -10.64 5.08 1.95
N VAL A 265 -9.84 5.18 3.01
CA VAL A 265 -9.97 4.41 4.25
C VAL A 265 -10.61 5.29 5.33
N ASP A 266 -11.68 4.83 5.99
CA ASP A 266 -12.25 5.50 7.17
C ASP A 266 -11.42 5.13 8.42
N PRO A 267 -10.62 6.05 8.98
CA PRO A 267 -9.70 5.76 10.07
C PRO A 267 -10.38 5.52 11.43
N ARG A 268 -11.72 5.65 11.50
CA ARG A 268 -12.50 5.43 12.73
C ARG A 268 -12.95 3.98 12.90
N GLN A 269 -12.74 3.14 11.88
CA GLN A 269 -13.09 1.73 11.95
C GLN A 269 -12.01 0.96 12.71
N GLY A 270 -12.37 0.28 13.79
CA GLY A 270 -11.52 -0.75 14.39
C GLY A 270 -11.44 -2.00 13.49
N VAL A 271 -10.54 -2.92 13.82
CA VAL A 271 -10.18 -4.05 12.95
C VAL A 271 -11.38 -4.92 12.56
N VAL A 272 -12.35 -5.14 13.46
CA VAL A 272 -13.54 -5.95 13.15
C VAL A 272 -14.40 -5.28 12.09
N ALA A 273 -14.69 -3.98 12.24
CA ALA A 273 -15.52 -3.24 11.29
C ALA A 273 -14.83 -3.06 9.95
N ALA A 274 -13.53 -2.79 9.95
CA ALA A 274 -12.71 -2.66 8.74
C ALA A 274 -12.65 -3.99 7.96
N SER A 275 -12.40 -5.11 8.65
CA SER A 275 -12.37 -6.44 8.04
C SER A 275 -13.73 -6.84 7.46
N GLU A 276 -14.83 -6.55 8.16
CA GLU A 276 -16.18 -6.82 7.63
C GLU A 276 -16.52 -5.94 6.43
N SER A 277 -16.13 -4.67 6.46
CA SER A 277 -16.29 -3.75 5.33
C SER A 277 -15.54 -4.27 4.10
N GLN A 278 -14.29 -4.70 4.27
CA GLN A 278 -13.47 -5.25 3.19
C GLN A 278 -14.04 -6.60 2.68
N ALA A 279 -14.51 -7.50 3.56
CA ALA A 279 -15.17 -8.75 3.16
C ALA A 279 -16.38 -8.47 2.25
N ARG A 280 -17.22 -7.49 2.61
CA ARG A 280 -18.35 -7.05 1.80
C ARG A 280 -17.93 -6.47 0.45
N GLY A 281 -16.85 -5.69 0.41
CA GLY A 281 -16.31 -5.10 -0.81
C GLY A 281 -15.82 -6.16 -1.80
N PHE A 282 -15.01 -7.09 -1.32
CA PHE A 282 -14.52 -8.20 -2.13
C PHE A 282 -15.64 -9.15 -2.60
N GLU A 283 -16.61 -9.46 -1.74
CA GLU A 283 -17.75 -10.31 -2.14
C GLU A 283 -18.57 -9.63 -3.24
N ARG A 284 -18.81 -8.32 -3.13
CA ARG A 284 -19.48 -7.52 -4.18
C ARG A 284 -18.70 -7.53 -5.50
N ALA A 285 -17.39 -7.31 -5.45
CA ALA A 285 -16.55 -7.35 -6.64
C ALA A 285 -16.53 -8.73 -7.28
N PHE A 286 -16.55 -9.79 -6.48
CA PHE A 286 -16.68 -11.16 -6.97
C PHE A 286 -18.04 -11.42 -7.61
N ASP A 287 -19.13 -10.91 -7.05
CA ASP A 287 -20.46 -10.96 -7.67
C ASP A 287 -20.48 -10.23 -9.03
N ASN A 288 -19.75 -9.11 -9.14
CA ASN A 288 -19.62 -8.35 -10.39
C ASN A 288 -18.82 -9.16 -11.43
N PHE A 289 -17.72 -9.79 -11.02
CA PHE A 289 -16.98 -10.75 -11.87
C PHE A 289 -17.86 -11.89 -12.38
N VAL A 290 -18.67 -12.52 -11.51
CA VAL A 290 -19.58 -13.60 -11.89
C VAL A 290 -20.60 -13.13 -12.94
N ARG A 291 -21.19 -11.94 -12.76
CA ARG A 291 -22.08 -11.34 -13.75
C ARG A 291 -21.36 -11.04 -15.07
N TRP A 292 -20.16 -10.45 -14.98
CA TRP A 292 -19.34 -10.19 -16.16
C TRP A 292 -19.06 -11.47 -16.96
N CYS A 293 -18.75 -12.58 -16.29
CA CYS A 293 -18.57 -13.89 -16.93
C CYS A 293 -19.82 -14.37 -17.65
N ALA A 294 -21.00 -14.22 -17.04
CA ALA A 294 -22.26 -14.60 -17.67
C ALA A 294 -22.56 -13.77 -18.94
N ASP A 295 -22.23 -12.47 -18.89
CA ASP A 295 -22.47 -11.53 -20.00
C ASP A 295 -21.41 -11.63 -21.11
N HIS A 296 -20.25 -12.23 -20.84
CA HIS A 296 -19.09 -12.34 -21.75
C HIS A 296 -18.58 -13.79 -21.85
N ALA A 297 -19.48 -14.74 -22.12
CA ALA A 297 -19.15 -16.16 -22.18
C ALA A 297 -18.06 -16.49 -23.23
N ASP A 298 -17.93 -15.69 -24.28
CA ASP A 298 -16.87 -15.79 -25.29
C ASP A 298 -15.47 -15.45 -24.75
N ARG A 299 -15.39 -14.74 -23.64
CA ARG A 299 -14.15 -14.28 -22.98
C ARG A 299 -13.93 -14.91 -21.61
N CYS A 300 -14.94 -15.59 -21.07
CA CYS A 300 -14.90 -16.25 -19.77
C CYS A 300 -15.03 -17.77 -19.92
N PRO A 301 -13.92 -18.53 -19.93
CA PRO A 301 -13.95 -19.99 -20.13
C PRO A 301 -14.67 -20.75 -19.01
N VAL A 302 -14.87 -20.14 -17.83
CA VAL A 302 -15.60 -20.73 -16.70
C VAL A 302 -17.10 -20.35 -16.67
N ALA A 303 -17.60 -19.70 -17.70
CA ALA A 303 -19.04 -19.46 -17.85
C ALA A 303 -19.81 -20.76 -18.15
N PRO A 304 -21.10 -20.85 -17.73
CA PRO A 304 -21.87 -19.85 -17.02
C PRO A 304 -21.66 -19.87 -15.49
N ASP A 305 -20.99 -20.88 -14.94
CA ASP A 305 -20.94 -21.16 -13.51
C ASP A 305 -19.61 -20.66 -12.86
N ALA A 306 -19.19 -19.42 -13.17
CA ALA A 306 -17.92 -18.86 -12.69
C ALA A 306 -17.77 -18.91 -11.16
N ARG A 307 -18.86 -18.70 -10.40
CA ARG A 307 -18.82 -18.84 -8.93
C ARG A 307 -18.47 -20.27 -8.53
N ALA A 308 -19.17 -21.26 -9.07
CA ALA A 308 -18.92 -22.67 -8.76
C ALA A 308 -17.51 -23.10 -9.20
N ALA A 309 -17.03 -22.61 -10.34
CA ALA A 309 -15.67 -22.91 -10.82
C ALA A 309 -14.60 -22.40 -9.83
N VAL A 310 -14.70 -21.16 -9.38
CA VAL A 310 -13.74 -20.55 -8.41
C VAL A 310 -13.82 -21.26 -7.06
N THR A 311 -15.00 -21.43 -6.48
CA THR A 311 -15.14 -22.09 -5.17
C THR A 311 -14.66 -23.54 -5.22
N SER A 312 -15.01 -24.30 -6.29
CA SER A 312 -14.50 -25.66 -6.48
C SER A 312 -12.99 -25.73 -6.69
N ALA A 313 -12.37 -24.71 -7.30
CA ALA A 313 -10.92 -24.64 -7.44
C ALA A 313 -10.25 -24.52 -6.07
N ILE A 314 -10.76 -23.65 -5.18
CA ILE A 314 -10.27 -23.48 -3.79
C ILE A 314 -10.48 -24.77 -3.01
N ASP A 315 -11.67 -25.40 -3.08
CA ASP A 315 -11.98 -26.61 -2.34
C ASP A 315 -11.13 -27.81 -2.79
N ARG A 316 -10.92 -27.98 -4.09
CA ARG A 316 -10.00 -28.99 -4.60
C ARG A 316 -8.56 -28.75 -4.16
N ALA A 317 -8.09 -27.50 -4.24
CA ALA A 317 -6.74 -27.13 -3.82
C ALA A 317 -6.50 -27.35 -2.31
N ARG A 318 -7.55 -27.30 -1.48
CA ARG A 318 -7.48 -27.64 -0.05
C ARG A 318 -7.18 -29.12 0.19
N VAL A 319 -7.66 -30.01 -0.67
CA VAL A 319 -7.55 -31.46 -0.50
C VAL A 319 -6.43 -32.06 -1.36
N SER A 320 -6.26 -31.55 -2.57
CA SER A 320 -5.32 -32.09 -3.57
C SER A 320 -4.73 -30.92 -4.39
N PRO A 321 -3.77 -30.18 -3.82
CA PRO A 321 -3.16 -29.06 -4.50
C PRO A 321 -2.37 -29.52 -5.73
N VAL A 322 -2.39 -28.70 -6.78
CA VAL A 322 -1.66 -28.97 -8.03
C VAL A 322 -0.22 -28.45 -7.91
N ARG A 323 0.74 -29.31 -8.24
CA ARG A 323 2.16 -28.95 -8.20
C ARG A 323 2.59 -28.14 -9.42
N GLY A 324 3.21 -26.99 -9.20
CA GLY A 324 3.77 -26.14 -10.23
C GLY A 324 5.18 -26.54 -10.65
N ALA A 325 5.64 -25.97 -11.75
CA ALA A 325 6.98 -26.20 -12.29
C ALA A 325 8.11 -25.69 -11.37
N ASP A 326 7.83 -24.68 -10.54
CA ASP A 326 8.75 -24.12 -9.53
C ASP A 326 8.81 -24.95 -8.23
N GLY A 327 8.04 -26.05 -8.16
CA GLY A 327 8.00 -26.97 -7.05
C GLY A 327 6.98 -26.62 -5.97
N ARG A 328 6.34 -25.44 -6.01
CA ARG A 328 5.23 -25.07 -5.12
C ARG A 328 4.00 -25.90 -5.40
N GLU A 329 3.14 -26.01 -4.42
CA GLU A 329 1.81 -26.57 -4.53
C GLU A 329 0.78 -25.43 -4.52
N ALA A 330 -0.10 -25.37 -5.52
CA ALA A 330 -1.20 -24.42 -5.59
C ALA A 330 -2.29 -24.81 -4.57
N THR A 331 -2.02 -24.52 -3.31
CA THR A 331 -2.96 -24.73 -2.20
C THR A 331 -4.14 -23.77 -2.28
N SER A 332 -5.15 -23.97 -1.41
CA SER A 332 -6.31 -23.07 -1.32
C SER A 332 -5.91 -21.60 -1.06
N GLY A 333 -4.84 -21.36 -0.31
CA GLY A 333 -4.30 -20.01 -0.06
C GLY A 333 -3.80 -19.33 -1.34
N TRP A 334 -2.98 -20.01 -2.13
CA TRP A 334 -2.49 -19.47 -3.40
C TRP A 334 -3.62 -19.19 -4.40
N VAL A 335 -4.61 -20.08 -4.50
CA VAL A 335 -5.80 -19.85 -5.35
C VAL A 335 -6.59 -18.65 -4.84
N PHE A 336 -6.78 -18.52 -3.53
CA PHE A 336 -7.46 -17.37 -2.92
C PHE A 336 -6.76 -16.05 -3.23
N TYR A 337 -5.42 -15.97 -3.09
CA TYR A 337 -4.67 -14.75 -3.42
C TYR A 337 -4.69 -14.42 -4.91
N ALA A 338 -4.76 -15.41 -5.80
CA ALA A 338 -4.99 -15.17 -7.22
C ALA A 338 -6.37 -14.52 -7.47
N VAL A 339 -7.42 -14.96 -6.76
CA VAL A 339 -8.74 -14.33 -6.80
C VAL A 339 -8.69 -12.90 -6.29
N VAL A 340 -8.11 -12.68 -5.11
CA VAL A 340 -7.95 -11.33 -4.51
C VAL A 340 -7.26 -10.39 -5.49
N SER A 341 -6.08 -10.78 -6.01
CA SER A 341 -5.30 -10.00 -6.99
C SER A 341 -6.13 -9.56 -8.19
N SER A 342 -6.91 -10.49 -8.74
CA SER A 342 -7.66 -10.27 -9.98
C SER A 342 -8.86 -9.34 -9.80
N LEU A 343 -9.39 -9.20 -8.58
CA LEU A 343 -10.53 -8.33 -8.31
C LEU A 343 -10.15 -6.85 -8.17
N TYR A 344 -8.85 -6.53 -8.10
CA TYR A 344 -8.39 -5.14 -8.04
C TYR A 344 -8.65 -4.35 -9.33
N THR A 345 -8.86 -5.02 -10.46
CA THR A 345 -9.16 -4.38 -11.75
C THR A 345 -10.13 -5.22 -12.57
N GLU A 346 -10.99 -4.57 -13.37
CA GLU A 346 -11.87 -5.29 -14.31
C GLU A 346 -11.08 -6.12 -15.33
N GLN A 347 -9.88 -5.66 -15.74
CA GLN A 347 -8.99 -6.40 -16.63
C GLN A 347 -8.51 -7.73 -16.03
N GLY A 348 -8.34 -7.79 -14.71
CA GLY A 348 -7.97 -9.00 -13.98
C GLY A 348 -9.02 -10.11 -14.04
N TRP A 349 -10.28 -9.78 -14.32
CA TRP A 349 -11.37 -10.75 -14.35
C TRP A 349 -11.20 -11.83 -15.43
N GLN A 350 -10.79 -11.41 -16.63
CA GLN A 350 -10.52 -12.38 -17.70
C GLN A 350 -9.30 -13.26 -17.39
N GLU A 351 -8.32 -12.70 -16.69
CA GLU A 351 -7.13 -13.45 -16.27
C GLU A 351 -7.48 -14.49 -15.21
N LEU A 352 -8.33 -14.12 -14.24
CA LEU A 352 -8.86 -15.04 -13.23
C LEU A 352 -9.62 -16.21 -13.87
N ALA A 353 -10.53 -15.91 -14.80
CA ALA A 353 -11.30 -16.93 -15.46
C ALA A 353 -10.41 -17.97 -16.17
N ARG A 354 -9.36 -17.51 -16.86
CA ARG A 354 -8.36 -18.38 -17.50
C ARG A 354 -7.52 -19.16 -16.50
N ALA A 355 -7.10 -18.51 -15.40
CA ALA A 355 -6.30 -19.17 -14.37
C ALA A 355 -7.05 -20.33 -13.71
N VAL A 356 -8.35 -20.14 -13.43
CA VAL A 356 -9.21 -21.18 -12.84
C VAL A 356 -9.47 -22.33 -13.82
N ASP A 357 -9.69 -22.03 -15.09
CA ASP A 357 -9.88 -23.00 -16.16
C ASP A 357 -8.61 -23.88 -16.33
N ARG A 358 -7.44 -23.28 -16.47
CA ARG A 358 -6.16 -24.00 -16.58
C ARG A 358 -5.81 -24.80 -15.33
N LEU A 359 -6.13 -24.26 -14.13
CA LEU A 359 -5.93 -25.03 -12.89
C LEU A 359 -6.78 -26.29 -12.86
N ALA A 360 -7.99 -26.27 -13.43
CA ALA A 360 -8.85 -27.46 -13.55
C ALA A 360 -8.24 -28.53 -14.47
N ASP A 361 -7.45 -28.12 -15.46
CA ASP A 361 -6.66 -28.98 -16.36
C ASP A 361 -5.29 -29.40 -15.77
N GLY A 362 -4.99 -29.00 -14.52
CA GLY A 362 -3.76 -29.37 -13.81
C GLY A 362 -2.58 -28.42 -14.04
N ASP A 363 -2.80 -27.20 -14.56
CA ASP A 363 -1.78 -26.19 -14.76
C ASP A 363 -1.98 -24.98 -13.83
N PRO A 364 -1.15 -24.83 -12.76
CA PRO A 364 -1.29 -23.77 -11.79
C PRO A 364 -0.51 -22.48 -12.14
N ALA A 365 0.13 -22.39 -13.29
CA ALA A 365 1.08 -21.32 -13.62
C ALA A 365 0.44 -19.92 -13.55
N ASP A 366 -0.79 -19.75 -14.06
CA ASP A 366 -1.49 -18.47 -14.01
C ASP A 366 -1.97 -18.14 -12.59
N VAL A 367 -2.33 -19.13 -11.77
CA VAL A 367 -2.65 -18.93 -10.34
C VAL A 367 -1.45 -18.35 -9.62
N PHE A 368 -0.26 -18.95 -9.77
CA PHE A 368 0.94 -18.43 -9.14
C PHE A 368 1.30 -17.03 -9.66
N ARG A 369 1.23 -16.79 -10.96
CA ARG A 369 1.50 -15.47 -11.53
C ARG A 369 0.59 -14.38 -10.93
N LEU A 370 -0.69 -14.64 -10.77
CA LEU A 370 -1.64 -13.70 -10.18
C LEU A 370 -1.41 -13.51 -8.67
N ALA A 371 -1.17 -14.59 -7.95
CA ALA A 371 -0.90 -14.56 -6.52
C ALA A 371 0.44 -13.86 -6.23
N ASP A 372 1.51 -14.17 -6.98
CA ASP A 372 2.83 -13.57 -6.84
C ASP A 372 2.79 -12.05 -7.09
N ALA A 373 1.95 -11.59 -8.04
CA ALA A 373 1.74 -10.16 -8.29
C ALA A 373 1.14 -9.43 -7.08
N TYR A 374 0.29 -10.10 -6.29
CA TYR A 374 -0.31 -9.54 -5.09
C TYR A 374 0.62 -9.62 -3.88
N THR A 375 1.26 -10.77 -3.69
CA THR A 375 2.11 -11.04 -2.51
C THR A 375 3.50 -10.39 -2.60
N GLY A 376 3.89 -9.92 -3.78
CA GLY A 376 5.21 -9.35 -4.04
C GLY A 376 6.32 -10.41 -4.16
N ARG A 377 5.97 -11.67 -4.43
CA ARG A 377 6.92 -12.74 -4.64
C ARG A 377 7.58 -12.61 -6.00
N ARG A 378 8.90 -12.64 -6.03
CA ARG A 378 9.69 -12.57 -7.25
C ARG A 378 9.93 -13.96 -7.85
N PRO A 379 10.32 -14.05 -9.15
CA PRO A 379 10.57 -15.33 -9.80
C PRO A 379 11.71 -16.16 -9.18
N ASP A 380 12.63 -15.52 -8.47
CA ASP A 380 13.71 -16.18 -7.71
C ASP A 380 13.25 -16.74 -6.36
N GLY A 381 11.98 -16.54 -5.99
CA GLY A 381 11.38 -16.98 -4.75
C GLY A 381 11.53 -15.99 -3.59
N ALA A 382 12.25 -14.90 -3.79
CA ALA A 382 12.40 -13.89 -2.75
C ALA A 382 11.20 -12.93 -2.74
N TYR A 383 10.93 -12.35 -1.58
CA TYR A 383 9.89 -11.34 -1.40
C TYR A 383 10.48 -9.93 -1.23
N SER A 384 9.65 -8.93 -1.49
CA SER A 384 9.88 -7.62 -0.91
C SER A 384 9.46 -7.66 0.57
N ASN A 385 9.86 -6.66 1.36
CA ASN A 385 9.40 -6.62 2.75
C ASN A 385 7.97 -6.05 2.93
N LEU A 386 7.17 -6.03 1.87
CA LEU A 386 5.80 -5.49 1.90
C LEU A 386 4.97 -6.12 3.01
N PHE A 387 5.02 -7.45 3.16
CA PHE A 387 4.24 -8.17 4.18
C PHE A 387 4.70 -7.83 5.60
N ASP A 388 6.01 -7.87 5.87
CA ASP A 388 6.57 -7.51 7.17
C ASP A 388 6.23 -6.08 7.57
N ALA A 389 6.37 -5.13 6.64
CA ALA A 389 6.02 -3.74 6.85
C ALA A 389 4.51 -3.56 7.07
N ASN A 390 3.69 -4.27 6.30
CA ASN A 390 2.23 -4.28 6.45
C ASN A 390 1.82 -4.72 7.86
N LEU A 391 2.40 -5.82 8.35
CA LEU A 391 2.14 -6.33 9.69
C LEU A 391 2.59 -5.32 10.76
N ALA A 392 3.81 -4.80 10.63
CA ALA A 392 4.37 -3.89 11.63
C ALA A 392 3.55 -2.60 11.75
N ILE A 393 3.12 -2.04 10.62
CA ILE A 393 2.34 -0.80 10.59
C ILE A 393 0.92 -1.04 11.12
N ASN A 394 0.19 -2.01 10.55
CA ASN A 394 -1.19 -2.28 10.99
C ASN A 394 -1.25 -2.64 12.48
N CYS A 395 -0.34 -3.49 12.97
CA CYS A 395 -0.38 -3.90 14.37
C CYS A 395 0.21 -2.87 15.35
N ALA A 396 0.94 -1.86 14.85
CA ALA A 396 1.28 -0.68 15.64
C ALA A 396 0.08 0.27 15.80
N ASP A 397 -0.75 0.37 14.76
CA ASP A 397 -1.90 1.27 14.74
C ASP A 397 -3.14 0.70 15.43
N GLU A 398 -3.30 -0.63 15.48
CA GLU A 398 -4.54 -1.30 15.86
C GLU A 398 -4.58 -1.65 17.36
N ASP A 399 -5.50 -1.03 18.09
CA ASP A 399 -5.71 -1.27 19.53
C ASP A 399 -6.87 -2.25 19.81
N GLU A 400 -7.79 -2.49 18.85
CA GLU A 400 -8.84 -3.49 18.97
C GLU A 400 -8.27 -4.90 18.74
N LYS A 401 -8.17 -5.69 19.80
CA LYS A 401 -7.65 -7.08 19.75
C LYS A 401 -8.76 -8.08 20.09
N PRO A 402 -9.55 -8.56 19.11
CA PRO A 402 -10.59 -9.54 19.36
C PRO A 402 -9.97 -10.86 19.88
N SER A 403 -10.63 -11.52 20.84
CA SER A 403 -10.15 -12.83 21.31
C SER A 403 -10.20 -13.87 20.18
N ARG A 404 -9.36 -14.91 20.26
CA ARG A 404 -9.37 -16.05 19.31
C ARG A 404 -10.76 -16.67 19.16
N GLN A 405 -11.49 -16.79 20.28
CA GLN A 405 -12.88 -17.25 20.26
C GLN A 405 -13.75 -16.30 19.42
N ARG A 406 -13.62 -14.99 19.62
CA ARG A 406 -14.36 -13.98 18.85
C ARG A 406 -14.02 -14.06 17.38
N VAL A 407 -12.77 -14.25 17.01
CA VAL A 407 -12.35 -14.48 15.61
C VAL A 407 -13.05 -15.69 15.01
N ARG A 408 -13.11 -16.82 15.72
CA ARG A 408 -13.84 -18.01 15.24
C ARG A 408 -15.34 -17.78 15.07
N GLU A 409 -15.95 -17.07 16.01
CA GLU A 409 -17.38 -16.70 15.90
C GLU A 409 -17.64 -15.82 14.67
N LEU A 410 -16.75 -14.86 14.39
CA LEU A 410 -16.81 -14.00 13.21
C LEU A 410 -16.57 -14.81 11.93
N GLN A 411 -15.57 -15.69 11.89
CA GLN A 411 -15.31 -16.60 10.78
C GLN A 411 -16.57 -17.38 10.40
N SER A 412 -17.20 -18.04 11.39
CA SER A 412 -18.42 -18.82 11.16
C SER A 412 -19.59 -17.95 10.69
N ARG A 413 -19.79 -16.79 11.32
CA ARG A 413 -20.88 -15.87 10.98
C ARG A 413 -20.69 -15.29 9.57
N TRP A 414 -19.50 -14.83 9.24
CA TRP A 414 -19.20 -14.20 7.94
C TRP A 414 -19.18 -15.21 6.79
N ARG A 415 -18.88 -16.48 7.04
CA ARG A 415 -19.06 -17.54 6.02
C ARG A 415 -20.50 -17.59 5.51
N GLY A 416 -21.49 -17.32 6.37
CA GLY A 416 -22.91 -17.25 5.95
C GLY A 416 -23.26 -15.97 5.19
N THR A 417 -22.53 -14.88 5.40
CA THR A 417 -22.86 -13.56 4.83
C THR A 417 -21.97 -13.18 3.65
N TYR A 418 -20.69 -13.53 3.72
CA TYR A 418 -19.63 -13.25 2.75
C TYR A 418 -18.85 -14.54 2.49
N PRO A 419 -19.43 -15.51 1.72
CA PRO A 419 -18.96 -16.89 1.72
C PRO A 419 -17.50 -17.09 1.33
N LEU A 420 -16.98 -16.28 0.39
CA LEU A 420 -15.62 -16.44 -0.10
C LEU A 420 -14.59 -15.64 0.72
N PHE A 421 -14.92 -14.41 1.09
CA PHE A 421 -13.94 -13.51 1.72
C PHE A 421 -14.13 -13.34 3.22
N GLY A 422 -15.34 -13.54 3.74
CA GLY A 422 -15.65 -13.36 5.16
C GLY A 422 -14.76 -14.18 6.09
N PRO A 423 -14.63 -15.50 5.88
CA PRO A 423 -13.76 -16.34 6.71
C PRO A 423 -12.31 -15.88 6.71
N ALA A 424 -11.75 -15.60 5.53
CA ALA A 424 -10.36 -15.15 5.37
C ALA A 424 -10.08 -13.83 6.11
N LEU A 425 -10.97 -12.84 5.95
CA LEU A 425 -10.83 -11.55 6.62
C LEU A 425 -11.02 -11.67 8.14
N ALA A 426 -11.87 -12.60 8.61
CA ALA A 426 -12.01 -12.88 10.03
C ALA A 426 -10.71 -13.45 10.62
N VAL A 427 -10.14 -14.51 10.02
CA VAL A 427 -8.92 -15.11 10.56
C VAL A 427 -7.67 -14.24 10.33
N GLY A 428 -7.69 -13.35 9.35
CA GLY A 428 -6.63 -12.36 9.14
C GLY A 428 -6.39 -11.46 10.35
N MET A 429 -7.41 -11.20 11.18
CA MET A 429 -7.26 -10.43 12.42
C MET A 429 -6.33 -11.10 13.44
N LEU A 430 -6.11 -12.43 13.35
CA LEU A 430 -5.20 -13.15 14.25
C LEU A 430 -3.78 -12.58 14.22
N THR A 431 -3.37 -11.99 13.14
CA THR A 431 -2.03 -11.43 12.97
C THR A 431 -1.70 -10.40 14.05
N CYS A 432 -2.58 -9.41 14.26
CA CYS A 432 -2.36 -8.40 15.29
C CYS A 432 -2.77 -8.87 16.71
N VAL A 433 -3.65 -9.87 16.81
CA VAL A 433 -3.96 -10.52 18.10
C VAL A 433 -2.71 -11.17 18.71
N GLU A 434 -1.91 -11.82 17.87
CA GLU A 434 -0.68 -12.51 18.28
C GLU A 434 0.58 -11.61 18.24
N TRP A 435 0.43 -10.33 17.91
CA TRP A 435 1.54 -9.38 17.79
C TRP A 435 2.04 -8.91 19.16
N PRO A 436 3.38 -8.89 19.41
CA PRO A 436 3.95 -8.65 20.74
C PRO A 436 4.02 -7.17 21.14
N GLY A 437 3.93 -6.25 20.16
CA GLY A 437 4.04 -4.81 20.41
C GLY A 437 2.81 -4.24 21.12
N ARG A 438 3.01 -3.11 21.83
CA ARG A 438 1.88 -2.29 22.28
C ARG A 438 1.46 -1.41 21.11
N PRO A 439 0.15 -1.28 20.84
CA PRO A 439 -0.31 -0.35 19.81
C PRO A 439 -0.05 1.11 20.23
N ASP A 440 0.16 1.95 19.22
CA ASP A 440 0.27 3.42 19.33
C ASP A 440 -0.67 4.03 18.27
N PRO A 441 -1.99 4.03 18.52
CA PRO A 441 -2.99 4.41 17.52
C PRO A 441 -2.84 5.87 17.10
N TYR A 442 -3.06 6.15 15.84
CA TYR A 442 -3.05 7.49 15.26
C TYR A 442 -4.28 8.31 15.67
N PRO A 443 -4.19 9.66 15.68
CA PRO A 443 -5.34 10.51 15.95
C PRO A 443 -6.38 10.43 14.83
N THR A 444 -7.66 10.48 15.20
CA THR A 444 -8.78 10.55 14.27
C THR A 444 -9.59 11.80 14.53
N GLY A 445 -9.92 12.58 13.49
CA GLY A 445 -10.69 13.81 13.67
C GLY A 445 -10.71 14.71 12.45
N ARG A 446 -11.07 15.97 12.69
CA ARG A 446 -11.20 16.99 11.65
C ARG A 446 -9.84 17.56 11.27
N ALA A 447 -9.73 17.97 10.02
CA ALA A 447 -8.57 18.71 9.49
C ALA A 447 -8.90 20.22 9.43
N ASP A 448 -9.33 20.80 10.55
CA ASP A 448 -9.79 22.18 10.60
C ASP A 448 -8.64 23.15 10.26
N GLY A 449 -8.89 24.03 9.29
CA GLY A 449 -7.91 24.98 8.77
C GLY A 449 -7.12 24.48 7.54
N ALA A 450 -7.28 23.21 7.15
CA ALA A 450 -6.80 22.74 5.86
C ALA A 450 -7.70 23.27 4.71
N PRO A 451 -7.17 23.44 3.49
CA PRO A 451 -7.99 23.69 2.30
C PRO A 451 -8.86 22.45 1.99
N PRO A 452 -9.82 22.56 1.05
CA PRO A 452 -10.58 21.40 0.60
C PRO A 452 -9.66 20.25 0.19
N ILE A 453 -9.98 19.03 0.63
CA ILE A 453 -9.24 17.78 0.31
C ILE A 453 -10.12 16.94 -0.61
N LEU A 454 -9.60 16.51 -1.76
CA LEU A 454 -10.34 15.69 -2.71
C LEU A 454 -10.29 14.22 -2.29
N VAL A 455 -11.46 13.62 -2.10
CA VAL A 455 -11.62 12.22 -1.72
C VAL A 455 -12.32 11.47 -2.84
N VAL A 456 -11.57 10.63 -3.53
CA VAL A 456 -12.02 9.88 -4.71
C VAL A 456 -12.40 8.47 -4.30
N GLY A 457 -13.53 7.99 -4.79
CA GLY A 457 -13.99 6.63 -4.53
C GLY A 457 -14.60 5.95 -5.74
N THR A 458 -14.32 4.67 -5.89
CA THR A 458 -14.86 3.79 -6.93
C THR A 458 -16.04 3.00 -6.35
N THR A 459 -17.17 2.96 -7.07
CA THR A 459 -18.38 2.29 -6.55
C THR A 459 -18.22 0.77 -6.43
N GLY A 460 -17.39 0.16 -7.28
CA GLY A 460 -17.05 -1.26 -7.27
C GLY A 460 -15.72 -1.59 -6.57
N ASP A 461 -15.20 -0.71 -5.71
CA ASP A 461 -13.92 -0.95 -5.02
C ASP A 461 -14.01 -2.15 -4.06
N PRO A 462 -13.16 -3.19 -4.25
CA PRO A 462 -13.14 -4.36 -3.36
C PRO A 462 -12.40 -4.12 -2.05
N ALA A 463 -11.29 -3.37 -2.10
CA ALA A 463 -10.35 -3.25 -0.98
C ALA A 463 -10.71 -2.10 -0.03
N THR A 464 -11.15 -0.97 -0.58
CA THR A 464 -11.64 0.19 0.17
C THR A 464 -13.05 0.53 -0.30
N PRO A 465 -14.07 -0.17 0.20
CA PRO A 465 -15.45 -0.03 -0.27
C PRO A 465 -15.93 1.41 -0.28
N TYR A 466 -16.66 1.78 -1.33
CA TYR A 466 -17.09 3.16 -1.62
C TYR A 466 -17.68 3.90 -0.41
N GLU A 467 -18.35 3.18 0.49
CA GLU A 467 -18.97 3.73 1.69
C GLU A 467 -17.97 4.47 2.59
N GLN A 468 -16.69 4.12 2.54
CA GLN A 468 -15.62 4.79 3.28
C GLN A 468 -15.27 6.17 2.70
N THR A 469 -15.51 6.41 1.41
CA THR A 469 -15.20 7.69 0.75
C THR A 469 -15.97 8.87 1.36
N PRO A 470 -17.32 8.88 1.40
CA PRO A 470 -18.06 9.94 2.09
C PRO A 470 -17.81 9.95 3.60
N ALA A 471 -17.50 8.81 4.21
CA ALA A 471 -17.20 8.73 5.64
C ALA A 471 -15.90 9.48 5.97
N LEU A 472 -14.81 9.25 5.22
CA LEU A 472 -13.55 9.99 5.38
C LEU A 472 -13.74 11.49 5.09
N ALA A 473 -14.42 11.84 3.97
CA ALA A 473 -14.66 13.23 3.61
C ALA A 473 -15.44 13.99 4.70
N GLY A 474 -16.45 13.36 5.28
CA GLY A 474 -17.25 13.90 6.38
C GLY A 474 -16.44 14.05 7.67
N MET A 475 -15.62 13.07 8.02
CA MET A 475 -14.75 13.12 9.20
C MET A 475 -13.78 14.31 9.13
N LEU A 476 -13.13 14.49 8.01
CA LEU A 476 -12.18 15.59 7.80
C LEU A 476 -12.84 16.97 7.88
N GLY A 477 -14.14 17.08 7.56
CA GLY A 477 -14.90 18.34 7.54
C GLY A 477 -14.57 19.27 6.36
N VAL A 478 -13.46 19.04 5.69
CA VAL A 478 -12.99 19.76 4.50
C VAL A 478 -12.96 18.86 3.25
N GLY A 479 -13.40 17.61 3.38
CA GLY A 479 -13.41 16.64 2.28
C GLY A 479 -14.39 17.02 1.17
N ARG A 480 -14.03 16.71 -0.08
CA ARG A 480 -14.86 16.86 -1.29
C ARG A 480 -14.85 15.54 -2.02
N VAL A 481 -16.03 14.95 -2.17
CA VAL A 481 -16.18 13.62 -2.78
C VAL A 481 -16.21 13.74 -4.30
N LEU A 482 -15.38 12.92 -4.94
CA LEU A 482 -15.44 12.61 -6.37
C LEU A 482 -15.74 11.12 -6.52
N THR A 483 -16.80 10.77 -7.24
CA THR A 483 -17.21 9.37 -7.43
C THR A 483 -16.88 8.92 -8.83
N TRP A 484 -16.28 7.74 -8.95
CA TRP A 484 -16.22 6.98 -10.20
C TRP A 484 -17.21 5.82 -10.15
N ASP A 485 -18.15 5.77 -11.10
CA ASP A 485 -19.10 4.66 -11.25
C ASP A 485 -18.43 3.53 -12.05
N GLY A 486 -17.40 2.90 -11.47
CA GLY A 486 -16.55 1.90 -12.09
C GLY A 486 -16.24 0.72 -11.18
N GLU A 487 -15.38 -0.18 -11.66
CA GLU A 487 -14.95 -1.38 -10.99
C GLU A 487 -13.44 -1.37 -10.74
N GLY A 488 -13.04 -1.92 -9.60
CA GLY A 488 -11.64 -2.05 -9.22
C GLY A 488 -11.21 -1.04 -8.16
N HIS A 489 -9.98 -1.21 -7.71
CA HIS A 489 -9.40 -0.42 -6.63
C HIS A 489 -8.71 0.83 -7.18
N THR A 490 -9.11 2.00 -6.66
CA THR A 490 -8.67 3.34 -7.09
C THR A 490 -9.14 3.76 -8.49
N ALA A 491 -9.22 5.07 -8.75
CA ALA A 491 -9.82 5.63 -9.95
C ALA A 491 -8.85 6.50 -10.78
N TYR A 492 -7.91 7.18 -10.15
CA TYR A 492 -6.98 8.09 -10.82
C TYR A 492 -5.67 7.37 -11.19
N PRO A 493 -5.14 7.52 -12.41
CA PRO A 493 -5.64 8.26 -13.56
C PRO A 493 -6.34 7.36 -14.61
N GLN A 494 -7.37 6.61 -14.25
CA GLN A 494 -7.94 5.55 -15.09
C GLN A 494 -8.91 6.05 -16.17
N THR A 495 -9.69 7.11 -15.88
CA THR A 495 -10.69 7.64 -16.82
C THR A 495 -10.49 9.13 -17.05
N ALA A 496 -10.90 9.62 -18.23
CA ALA A 496 -10.75 11.03 -18.59
C ALA A 496 -11.44 11.97 -17.58
N CYS A 497 -12.68 11.65 -17.17
CA CYS A 497 -13.44 12.47 -16.24
C CYS A 497 -12.76 12.60 -14.86
N VAL A 498 -12.28 11.49 -14.30
CA VAL A 498 -11.55 11.50 -13.03
C VAL A 498 -10.23 12.23 -13.18
N THR A 499 -9.50 11.94 -14.25
CA THR A 499 -8.18 12.53 -14.54
C THR A 499 -8.27 14.05 -14.68
N GLU A 500 -9.20 14.54 -15.47
CA GLU A 500 -9.41 15.99 -15.67
C GLU A 500 -9.76 16.70 -14.35
N ALA A 501 -10.63 16.10 -13.53
CA ALA A 501 -11.04 16.68 -12.26
C ALA A 501 -9.89 16.73 -11.24
N VAL A 502 -9.10 15.65 -11.14
CA VAL A 502 -7.95 15.56 -10.23
C VAL A 502 -6.82 16.46 -10.70
N ASP A 503 -6.50 16.48 -11.99
CA ASP A 503 -5.46 17.34 -12.57
C ASP A 503 -5.77 18.82 -12.33
N ALA A 504 -7.01 19.26 -12.63
CA ALA A 504 -7.44 20.64 -12.39
C ALA A 504 -7.34 21.03 -10.91
N TYR A 505 -7.64 20.10 -10.00
CA TYR A 505 -7.49 20.34 -8.59
C TYR A 505 -6.00 20.41 -8.16
N LEU A 506 -5.17 19.48 -8.59
CA LEU A 506 -3.74 19.47 -8.25
C LEU A 506 -3.01 20.70 -8.80
N VAL A 507 -3.27 21.07 -10.05
CA VAL A 507 -2.57 22.15 -10.75
C VAL A 507 -3.12 23.52 -10.37
N ASP A 508 -4.43 23.72 -10.54
CA ASP A 508 -5.08 25.02 -10.46
C ASP A 508 -5.86 25.25 -9.17
N LEU A 509 -5.90 24.26 -8.25
CA LEU A 509 -6.73 24.25 -7.05
C LEU A 509 -8.22 24.36 -7.35
N THR A 510 -8.63 23.95 -8.55
CA THR A 510 -10.04 23.95 -8.97
C THR A 510 -10.74 22.77 -8.30
N VAL A 511 -11.51 23.07 -7.26
CA VAL A 511 -12.28 22.05 -6.52
C VAL A 511 -13.45 21.59 -7.40
N PRO A 512 -13.61 20.28 -7.66
CA PRO A 512 -14.76 19.77 -8.41
C PRO A 512 -16.07 20.16 -7.73
N ARG A 513 -17.14 20.30 -8.55
CA ARG A 513 -18.49 20.54 -8.01
C ARG A 513 -18.87 19.41 -7.05
N GLU A 514 -19.59 19.75 -5.98
CA GLU A 514 -20.07 18.79 -5.02
C GLU A 514 -20.92 17.70 -5.70
N GLY A 515 -20.67 16.43 -5.32
CA GLY A 515 -21.38 15.29 -5.88
C GLY A 515 -21.04 14.98 -7.34
N LEU A 516 -19.87 15.42 -7.84
CA LEU A 516 -19.42 15.01 -9.17
C LEU A 516 -19.28 13.49 -9.24
N ARG A 517 -19.99 12.90 -10.22
CA ARG A 517 -19.88 11.47 -10.55
C ARG A 517 -19.33 11.35 -11.98
N CYS A 518 -18.31 10.53 -12.11
CA CYS A 518 -17.72 10.16 -13.39
C CYS A 518 -18.29 8.81 -13.83
N PRO A 519 -18.74 8.66 -15.08
CA PRO A 519 -19.28 7.40 -15.58
C PRO A 519 -18.18 6.33 -15.65
N ALA A 520 -18.58 5.06 -15.73
CA ALA A 520 -17.67 3.92 -15.88
C ALA A 520 -16.82 4.01 -17.16
N ARG A 521 -17.38 4.58 -18.23
CA ARG A 521 -16.74 4.81 -19.54
C ARG A 521 -17.19 6.13 -20.15
#